data_e25b46973518d91e3960e13b69139e82
#
_entry.id   e25b46973518d91e3960e13b69139e82
#
_cell.length_a   1.000
_cell.length_b   1.000
_cell.length_c   1.000
_cell.angle_alpha   90.00
_cell.angle_beta   90.00
_cell.angle_gamma   90.00
#
_symmetry.space_group_name_H-M   'P 1'
#
loop_
_entity.id
_entity.type
_entity.pdbx_description
1 polymer ?
#
loop_
_entity_poly.entity_id
_entity_poly.type
_entity_poly.pdbx_seq_one_letter_code
_entity_poly.pdbx_strand_id
1 'polypeptide(L)'
;MGILCWKKGEFRRVGKYARGIRFDRGTHLSSGFMRLRKGFMKASRIISTVCAMGLSAACVMGVAGCSSNNQNSGSGAVAATINGTEIYEDTVTDYIQSVREQQGLTDEDSWGNYLAQMGTDPAGVREQIINTYVTRELINSGAEEKGVTVDSSEIDSYVDKMKSNYDSDEKWQSALEQAGMTEDEYRSEIELQLKAKELYNTFTSSEEPSNDDMLQYAQMYASAYDGAKRSSHILFDSDDEATAQDVLNKINSGELDFAEAAKQYSKDTGSKDAGGDVGWDKTSSFVQEYTDALSGLQKDQVSGLVTSSYGIHIIKCTDVYNAPKEKADDGTETVKITSLDQIPSEWQETIKESLQSQGQTANYQNWLKEKKESSDLKINDMPSGLPYDVDMSKYQTEDSNSTDNADTNVSAADSTDGDASASTDGSADNSASATDAEEKSSAN
;
A
#
# COMPACT_ATOMS: atom_id res chain seq x y z
N MET A 1 2.10 17.87 5.03
CA MET A 1 1.92 17.95 3.57
C MET A 1 3.07 18.77 3.01
N GLY A 2 4.23 18.13 2.85
CA GLY A 2 5.48 18.79 2.41
C GLY A 2 5.63 18.66 0.92
N ILE A 3 5.58 19.78 0.23
CA ILE A 3 5.79 19.89 -1.24
C ILE A 3 7.29 19.91 -1.49
N LEU A 4 7.83 18.83 -2.05
CA LEU A 4 9.19 18.76 -2.57
C LEU A 4 9.25 19.48 -3.91
N CYS A 5 9.97 20.59 -3.96
CA CYS A 5 10.29 21.35 -5.17
C CYS A 5 11.47 20.68 -5.90
N TRP A 6 11.23 20.09 -7.08
CA TRP A 6 12.26 19.53 -7.95
C TRP A 6 12.93 20.62 -8.78
N LYS A 7 14.23 20.75 -8.66
CA LYS A 7 15.05 21.55 -9.56
C LYS A 7 15.84 20.63 -10.49
N LYS A 8 15.75 20.91 -11.82
CA LYS A 8 16.44 20.24 -12.93
C LYS A 8 17.95 20.15 -12.75
N GLY A 9 18.54 19.00 -13.10
CA GLY A 9 19.98 18.94 -13.39
C GLY A 9 20.54 17.52 -13.52
N GLU A 10 20.82 17.13 -14.76
CA GLU A 10 21.87 16.25 -15.27
C GLU A 10 22.06 14.82 -14.76
N PHE A 11 21.68 13.89 -15.64
CA PHE A 11 22.16 12.50 -15.66
C PHE A 11 23.63 12.43 -16.08
N ARG A 12 24.51 11.96 -15.19
CA ARG A 12 25.80 11.36 -15.56
C ARG A 12 25.83 9.90 -15.12
N ARG A 13 26.00 9.01 -16.11
CA ARG A 13 26.29 7.59 -15.94
C ARG A 13 27.61 7.41 -15.19
N VAL A 14 27.59 6.63 -14.10
CA VAL A 14 28.80 5.97 -13.59
C VAL A 14 28.46 4.50 -13.34
N GLY A 15 29.30 3.65 -13.94
CA GLY A 15 29.10 2.21 -14.01
C GLY A 15 29.58 1.44 -12.78
N LYS A 16 29.04 0.25 -12.72
CA LYS A 16 29.53 -1.02 -12.16
C LYS A 16 30.46 -0.97 -10.94
N TYR A 17 29.95 -1.50 -9.82
CA TYR A 17 30.69 -2.50 -9.02
C TYR A 17 29.67 -3.39 -8.27
N ALA A 18 29.60 -4.65 -8.73
CA ALA A 18 28.96 -5.72 -8.00
C ALA A 18 30.02 -6.37 -7.06
N ARG A 19 29.73 -6.44 -5.77
CA ARG A 19 30.35 -7.47 -4.89
C ARG A 19 29.36 -7.90 -3.79
N GLY A 20 29.16 -9.20 -3.75
CA GLY A 20 28.21 -9.96 -2.98
C GLY A 20 28.31 -9.76 -1.47
N ILE A 21 27.15 -9.80 -0.86
CA ILE A 21 27.00 -10.03 0.58
C ILE A 21 26.26 -11.35 0.75
N ARG A 22 26.94 -12.32 1.36
CA ARG A 22 26.40 -13.60 1.83
C ARG A 22 25.49 -13.32 3.04
N PHE A 23 24.25 -13.74 2.96
CA PHE A 23 23.39 -13.86 4.13
C PHE A 23 23.63 -15.20 4.81
N ASP A 24 24.07 -15.14 6.05
CA ASP A 24 24.18 -16.30 6.95
C ASP A 24 22.81 -16.59 7.59
N ARG A 25 22.49 -17.89 7.67
CA ARG A 25 21.24 -18.40 8.22
C ARG A 25 21.39 -18.64 9.71
N GLY A 26 20.44 -18.16 10.47
CA GLY A 26 20.23 -18.71 11.79
C GLY A 26 19.53 -17.77 12.76
N THR A 27 18.22 -17.85 12.85
CA THR A 27 17.50 -17.87 14.14
C THR A 27 16.07 -18.36 13.95
N HIS A 28 15.73 -19.38 14.69
CA HIS A 28 14.40 -19.99 14.79
C HIS A 28 13.39 -19.02 15.41
N LEU A 29 12.27 -18.75 14.72
CA LEU A 29 11.07 -18.18 15.32
C LEU A 29 9.87 -19.08 14.97
N SER A 30 9.18 -19.44 16.04
CA SER A 30 8.11 -20.41 16.21
C SER A 30 7.04 -20.49 15.10
N SER A 31 6.74 -21.75 14.73
CA SER A 31 5.88 -22.22 13.65
C SER A 31 4.36 -22.21 13.94
N GLY A 32 3.83 -21.26 14.70
CA GLY A 32 2.42 -21.26 15.09
C GLY A 32 1.47 -20.37 14.27
N PHE A 33 2.01 -19.33 13.63
CA PHE A 33 1.15 -18.29 12.99
C PHE A 33 1.08 -18.37 11.46
N MET A 34 1.71 -19.36 10.83
CA MET A 34 1.90 -19.40 9.38
C MET A 34 0.90 -20.27 8.60
N ARG A 35 -0.02 -20.97 9.26
CA ARG A 35 -0.95 -21.91 8.57
C ARG A 35 -2.28 -21.31 8.12
N LEU A 36 -2.71 -20.16 8.64
CA LEU A 36 -3.98 -19.51 8.21
C LEU A 36 -3.82 -18.47 7.08
N ARG A 37 -2.60 -18.13 6.70
CA ARG A 37 -2.33 -17.12 5.66
C ARG A 37 -2.13 -17.66 4.23
N LYS A 38 -1.94 -18.97 4.05
CA LYS A 38 -1.61 -19.54 2.72
C LYS A 38 -2.81 -19.75 1.79
N GLY A 39 -4.04 -19.78 2.30
CA GLY A 39 -5.25 -19.93 1.47
C GLY A 39 -5.81 -18.60 0.93
N PHE A 40 -5.61 -17.51 1.64
CA PHE A 40 -6.17 -16.19 1.26
C PHE A 40 -5.23 -15.34 0.38
N MET A 41 -3.93 -15.65 0.36
CA MET A 41 -2.95 -14.84 -0.39
C MET A 41 -2.82 -15.19 -1.87
N LYS A 42 -3.36 -16.32 -2.36
CA LYS A 42 -3.30 -16.67 -3.79
C LYS A 42 -4.36 -15.97 -4.63
N ALA A 43 -5.54 -15.71 -4.08
CA ALA A 43 -6.61 -14.97 -4.79
C ALA A 43 -6.46 -13.44 -4.69
N SER A 44 -5.79 -12.94 -3.64
CA SER A 44 -5.67 -11.50 -3.35
C SER A 44 -4.59 -10.77 -4.18
N ARG A 45 -3.63 -11.47 -4.79
CA ARG A 45 -2.53 -10.81 -5.52
C ARG A 45 -2.90 -10.37 -6.93
N ILE A 46 -3.84 -11.06 -7.59
CA ILE A 46 -4.33 -10.67 -8.92
C ILE A 46 -5.30 -9.49 -8.79
N ILE A 47 -6.19 -9.55 -7.80
CA ILE A 47 -7.13 -8.45 -7.47
C ILE A 47 -6.37 -7.20 -7.06
N SER A 48 -5.23 -7.33 -6.37
CA SER A 48 -4.40 -6.21 -5.94
C SER A 48 -3.71 -5.48 -7.08
N THR A 49 -3.37 -6.16 -8.18
CA THR A 49 -2.68 -5.53 -9.32
C THR A 49 -3.67 -4.81 -10.24
N VAL A 50 -4.87 -5.34 -10.42
CA VAL A 50 -5.91 -4.71 -11.25
C VAL A 50 -6.69 -3.63 -10.49
N CYS A 51 -6.94 -3.80 -9.18
CA CYS A 51 -7.59 -2.76 -8.35
C CYS A 51 -6.64 -1.67 -7.87
N ALA A 52 -5.32 -1.93 -7.73
CA ALA A 52 -4.34 -0.88 -7.44
C ALA A 52 -4.06 0.03 -8.65
N MET A 53 -4.39 -0.40 -9.86
CA MET A 53 -4.32 0.44 -11.06
C MET A 53 -5.42 1.50 -11.13
N GLY A 54 -6.51 1.38 -10.35
CA GLY A 54 -7.61 2.35 -10.33
C GLY A 54 -7.38 3.64 -9.55
N LEU A 55 -6.27 3.77 -8.79
CA LEU A 55 -6.03 4.94 -7.93
C LEU A 55 -4.62 5.54 -8.05
N SER A 56 -3.74 4.97 -8.85
CA SER A 56 -2.43 5.58 -9.10
C SER A 56 -2.39 6.12 -10.53
N ALA A 57 -2.14 7.41 -10.67
CA ALA A 57 -1.96 8.14 -11.94
C ALA A 57 -0.84 7.60 -12.86
N ALA A 58 -0.31 6.40 -12.58
CA ALA A 58 0.77 5.76 -13.31
C ALA A 58 0.32 4.61 -14.21
N CYS A 59 -0.98 4.27 -14.23
CA CYS A 59 -1.51 3.16 -15.04
C CYS A 59 -2.56 3.58 -16.04
N VAL A 60 -2.43 4.76 -16.63
CA VAL A 60 -3.08 5.09 -17.89
C VAL A 60 -2.23 4.48 -19.00
N MET A 61 -2.25 3.17 -19.10
CA MET A 61 -1.64 2.44 -20.20
C MET A 61 -2.64 1.43 -20.74
N GLY A 62 -3.20 1.76 -21.88
CA GLY A 62 -3.75 0.79 -22.81
C GLY A 62 -5.22 0.45 -22.66
N VAL A 63 -6.10 1.33 -23.11
CA VAL A 63 -7.34 0.91 -23.75
C VAL A 63 -7.28 1.40 -25.20
N ALA A 64 -6.56 0.67 -26.02
CA ALA A 64 -6.62 0.86 -27.46
C ALA A 64 -7.74 0.00 -28.02
N GLY A 65 -8.74 0.61 -28.53
CA GLY A 65 -9.74 -0.09 -29.31
C GLY A 65 -10.95 0.76 -29.64
N CYS A 66 -10.94 1.32 -30.84
CA CYS A 66 -12.09 1.83 -31.61
C CYS A 66 -12.70 3.18 -31.21
N SER A 67 -12.32 4.14 -32.02
CA SER A 67 -12.96 5.42 -32.30
C SER A 67 -14.49 5.33 -32.35
N SER A 68 -15.15 5.80 -31.32
CA SER A 68 -16.39 6.55 -31.37
C SER A 68 -16.86 6.95 -29.97
N ASN A 69 -17.54 8.08 -29.86
CA ASN A 69 -18.03 8.79 -28.68
C ASN A 69 -18.97 8.00 -27.73
N ASN A 70 -18.77 6.70 -27.58
CA ASN A 70 -19.55 5.87 -26.69
C ASN A 70 -18.62 4.75 -26.17
N GLN A 71 -18.27 4.77 -24.88
CA GLN A 71 -17.35 3.83 -24.23
C GLN A 71 -17.78 2.34 -24.31
N ASN A 72 -18.87 2.03 -24.99
CA ASN A 72 -19.44 0.71 -25.23
C ASN A 72 -19.76 0.44 -26.71
N SER A 73 -19.14 1.08 -27.67
CA SER A 73 -19.45 0.91 -29.09
C SER A 73 -18.65 -0.21 -29.76
N GLY A 74 -18.63 -1.39 -29.15
CA GLY A 74 -18.23 -2.63 -29.83
C GLY A 74 -19.26 -3.04 -30.89
N SER A 75 -18.83 -3.76 -31.93
CA SER A 75 -19.66 -4.27 -33.02
C SER A 75 -19.77 -5.79 -33.06
N GLY A 76 -19.33 -6.46 -32.01
CA GLY A 76 -19.25 -7.91 -31.91
C GLY A 76 -20.39 -8.56 -31.12
N ALA A 77 -20.18 -9.81 -30.70
CA ALA A 77 -21.06 -10.46 -29.74
C ALA A 77 -21.05 -9.74 -28.39
N VAL A 78 -22.16 -9.78 -27.69
CA VAL A 78 -22.25 -9.21 -26.32
C VAL A 78 -21.57 -10.16 -25.34
N ALA A 79 -20.50 -9.70 -24.67
CA ALA A 79 -19.79 -10.43 -23.64
C ALA A 79 -20.55 -10.41 -22.31
N ALA A 80 -21.13 -9.25 -21.96
CA ALA A 80 -21.96 -9.09 -20.78
C ALA A 80 -22.97 -7.96 -20.94
N THR A 81 -24.03 -7.99 -20.13
CA THR A 81 -24.96 -6.86 -19.95
C THR A 81 -25.05 -6.51 -18.46
N ILE A 82 -25.11 -5.22 -18.15
CA ILE A 82 -25.33 -4.71 -16.81
C ILE A 82 -26.35 -3.59 -16.85
N ASN A 83 -27.49 -3.73 -16.17
CA ASN A 83 -28.56 -2.73 -16.13
C ASN A 83 -28.99 -2.23 -17.52
N GLY A 84 -28.91 -3.09 -18.55
CA GLY A 84 -29.22 -2.76 -19.94
C GLY A 84 -28.05 -2.18 -20.74
N THR A 85 -26.91 -1.89 -20.15
CA THR A 85 -25.67 -1.50 -20.85
C THR A 85 -24.94 -2.76 -21.33
N GLU A 86 -24.60 -2.80 -22.62
CA GLU A 86 -23.90 -3.93 -23.25
C GLU A 86 -22.38 -3.73 -23.20
N ILE A 87 -21.64 -4.77 -22.84
CA ILE A 87 -20.18 -4.88 -22.93
C ILE A 87 -19.89 -5.86 -24.07
N TYR A 88 -19.19 -5.41 -25.10
CA TYR A 88 -18.95 -6.21 -26.29
C TYR A 88 -17.67 -7.06 -26.19
N GLU A 89 -17.67 -8.20 -26.88
CA GLU A 89 -16.56 -9.15 -26.88
C GLU A 89 -15.30 -8.60 -27.54
N ASP A 90 -15.43 -7.78 -28.57
CA ASP A 90 -14.31 -7.11 -29.22
C ASP A 90 -13.63 -6.13 -28.26
N THR A 91 -14.38 -5.36 -27.48
CA THR A 91 -13.84 -4.45 -26.46
C THR A 91 -13.00 -5.21 -25.40
N VAL A 92 -13.50 -6.36 -24.94
CA VAL A 92 -12.78 -7.22 -23.99
C VAL A 92 -11.53 -7.82 -24.63
N THR A 93 -11.66 -8.29 -25.88
CA THR A 93 -10.57 -8.88 -26.66
C THR A 93 -9.45 -7.89 -26.92
N ASP A 94 -9.78 -6.69 -27.37
CA ASP A 94 -8.81 -5.64 -27.68
C ASP A 94 -8.03 -5.23 -26.42
N TYR A 95 -8.71 -5.13 -25.28
CA TYR A 95 -8.04 -4.87 -23.99
C TYR A 95 -7.02 -5.96 -23.64
N ILE A 96 -7.43 -7.24 -23.71
CA ILE A 96 -6.55 -8.38 -23.41
C ILE A 96 -5.35 -8.40 -24.36
N GLN A 97 -5.58 -8.18 -25.66
CA GLN A 97 -4.52 -8.15 -26.66
C GLN A 97 -3.52 -7.00 -26.41
N SER A 98 -4.02 -5.81 -26.12
CA SER A 98 -3.17 -4.67 -25.77
C SER A 98 -2.27 -4.97 -24.55
N VAL A 99 -2.81 -5.59 -23.50
CA VAL A 99 -2.02 -6.00 -22.32
C VAL A 99 -0.97 -7.05 -22.69
N ARG A 100 -1.33 -8.03 -23.53
CA ARG A 100 -0.40 -9.05 -24.01
C ARG A 100 0.75 -8.45 -24.81
N GLU A 101 0.45 -7.50 -25.71
CA GLU A 101 1.47 -6.80 -26.51
C GLU A 101 2.41 -5.99 -25.64
N GLN A 102 1.88 -5.21 -24.71
CA GLN A 102 2.69 -4.38 -23.79
C GLN A 102 3.62 -5.22 -22.91
N GLN A 103 3.21 -6.42 -22.53
CA GLN A 103 4.00 -7.33 -21.71
C GLN A 103 4.87 -8.30 -22.52
N GLY A 104 4.81 -8.24 -23.87
CA GLY A 104 5.54 -9.16 -24.74
C GLY A 104 5.00 -10.61 -24.69
N LEU A 105 3.72 -10.80 -24.36
CA LEU A 105 3.05 -12.10 -24.23
C LEU A 105 2.24 -12.44 -25.48
N THR A 106 2.78 -12.14 -26.67
CA THR A 106 2.04 -12.24 -27.93
C THR A 106 1.96 -13.66 -28.50
N ASP A 107 2.95 -14.51 -28.19
CA ASP A 107 2.92 -15.91 -28.58
C ASP A 107 2.13 -16.78 -27.57
N GLU A 108 1.68 -17.96 -28.05
CA GLU A 108 0.83 -18.87 -27.28
C GLU A 108 1.54 -19.39 -26.03
N ASP A 109 2.84 -19.75 -26.16
CA ASP A 109 3.59 -20.35 -25.06
C ASP A 109 3.88 -19.36 -23.93
N SER A 110 4.30 -18.13 -24.27
CA SER A 110 4.51 -17.05 -23.30
C SER A 110 3.23 -16.73 -22.55
N TRP A 111 2.11 -16.65 -23.29
CA TRP A 111 0.80 -16.37 -22.72
C TRP A 111 0.30 -17.50 -21.82
N GLY A 112 0.34 -18.76 -22.29
CA GLY A 112 -0.09 -19.92 -21.51
C GLY A 112 0.72 -20.12 -20.24
N ASN A 113 2.06 -19.96 -20.31
CA ASN A 113 2.91 -20.02 -19.12
C ASN A 113 2.61 -18.89 -18.13
N TYR A 114 2.35 -17.67 -18.61
CA TYR A 114 1.94 -16.54 -17.77
C TYR A 114 0.64 -16.85 -17.03
N LEU A 115 -0.39 -17.34 -17.74
CA LEU A 115 -1.68 -17.71 -17.13
C LEU A 115 -1.50 -18.82 -16.08
N ALA A 116 -0.73 -19.85 -16.38
CA ALA A 116 -0.44 -20.94 -15.45
C ALA A 116 0.27 -20.42 -14.18
N GLN A 117 1.27 -19.55 -14.33
CA GLN A 117 1.96 -18.91 -13.21
C GLN A 117 1.03 -18.06 -12.35
N MET A 118 0.08 -17.38 -12.97
CA MET A 118 -0.93 -16.58 -12.28
C MET A 118 -2.06 -17.42 -11.68
N GLY A 119 -2.16 -18.71 -12.02
CA GLY A 119 -3.20 -19.63 -11.55
C GLY A 119 -4.58 -19.29 -12.11
N THR A 120 -4.62 -18.85 -13.37
CA THR A 120 -5.83 -18.48 -14.10
C THR A 120 -5.83 -19.12 -15.51
N ASP A 121 -6.88 -18.86 -16.28
CA ASP A 121 -7.06 -19.31 -17.65
C ASP A 121 -7.64 -18.16 -18.51
N PRO A 122 -7.77 -18.33 -19.83
CA PRO A 122 -8.34 -17.31 -20.71
C PRO A 122 -9.73 -16.83 -20.29
N ALA A 123 -10.59 -17.74 -19.83
CA ALA A 123 -11.94 -17.39 -19.37
C ALA A 123 -11.92 -16.55 -18.09
N GLY A 124 -11.03 -16.88 -17.15
CA GLY A 124 -10.82 -16.12 -15.93
C GLY A 124 -10.30 -14.69 -16.19
N VAL A 125 -9.35 -14.54 -17.13
CA VAL A 125 -8.89 -13.20 -17.55
C VAL A 125 -10.02 -12.42 -18.21
N ARG A 126 -10.77 -13.03 -19.14
CA ARG A 126 -11.93 -12.41 -19.76
C ARG A 126 -12.94 -11.92 -18.71
N GLU A 127 -13.27 -12.75 -17.75
CA GLU A 127 -14.20 -12.37 -16.67
C GLU A 127 -13.66 -11.19 -15.84
N GLN A 128 -12.36 -11.15 -15.54
CA GLN A 128 -11.75 -10.03 -14.84
C GLN A 128 -11.89 -8.72 -15.63
N ILE A 129 -11.66 -8.74 -16.95
CA ILE A 129 -11.82 -7.56 -17.79
C ILE A 129 -13.29 -7.13 -17.89
N ILE A 130 -14.22 -8.07 -18.06
CA ILE A 130 -15.67 -7.79 -18.00
C ILE A 130 -16.01 -7.11 -16.66
N ASN A 131 -15.52 -7.65 -15.53
CA ASN A 131 -15.75 -7.07 -14.20
C ASN A 131 -15.17 -5.65 -14.06
N THR A 132 -14.10 -5.31 -14.78
CA THR A 132 -13.58 -3.94 -14.84
C THR A 132 -14.60 -3.01 -15.51
N TYR A 133 -15.16 -3.38 -16.65
CA TYR A 133 -16.20 -2.59 -17.33
C TYR A 133 -17.50 -2.51 -16.51
N VAL A 134 -17.89 -3.61 -15.85
CA VAL A 134 -19.00 -3.61 -14.88
C VAL A 134 -18.76 -2.58 -13.78
N THR A 135 -17.57 -2.54 -13.21
CA THR A 135 -17.22 -1.57 -12.15
C THR A 135 -17.28 -0.12 -12.67
N ARG A 136 -16.82 0.15 -13.89
CA ARG A 136 -16.91 1.47 -14.54
C ARG A 136 -18.36 1.92 -14.67
N GLU A 137 -19.24 1.02 -15.09
CA GLU A 137 -20.69 1.32 -15.21
C GLU A 137 -21.31 1.58 -13.82
N LEU A 138 -20.96 0.80 -12.81
CA LEU A 138 -21.42 1.01 -11.43
C LEU A 138 -20.93 2.34 -10.86
N ILE A 139 -19.73 2.79 -11.19
CA ILE A 139 -19.20 4.10 -10.80
C ILE A 139 -19.99 5.20 -11.49
N ASN A 140 -20.24 5.11 -12.80
CA ASN A 140 -21.01 6.10 -13.54
C ASN A 140 -22.44 6.23 -13.00
N SER A 141 -23.15 5.11 -12.89
CA SER A 141 -24.52 5.08 -12.37
C SER A 141 -24.59 5.52 -10.90
N GLY A 142 -23.61 5.14 -10.08
CA GLY A 142 -23.52 5.56 -8.70
C GLY A 142 -23.21 7.05 -8.54
N ALA A 143 -22.39 7.62 -9.40
CA ALA A 143 -22.11 9.05 -9.43
C ALA A 143 -23.39 9.83 -9.76
N GLU A 144 -24.13 9.40 -10.78
CA GLU A 144 -25.43 10.00 -11.14
C GLU A 144 -26.45 9.91 -9.99
N GLU A 145 -26.58 8.74 -9.36
CA GLU A 145 -27.50 8.50 -8.23
C GLU A 145 -27.18 9.41 -7.04
N LYS A 146 -25.92 9.67 -6.78
CA LYS A 146 -25.46 10.53 -5.68
C LYS A 146 -25.32 12.00 -6.06
N GLY A 147 -25.62 12.36 -7.32
CA GLY A 147 -25.51 13.73 -7.82
C GLY A 147 -24.06 14.22 -7.93
N VAL A 148 -23.11 13.30 -8.08
CA VAL A 148 -21.69 13.62 -8.31
C VAL A 148 -21.54 14.10 -9.76
N THR A 149 -20.97 15.28 -9.93
CA THR A 149 -20.65 15.86 -11.24
C THR A 149 -19.18 16.27 -11.26
N VAL A 150 -18.55 16.11 -12.41
CA VAL A 150 -17.17 16.56 -12.66
C VAL A 150 -17.24 17.75 -13.60
N ASP A 151 -16.58 18.85 -13.23
CA ASP A 151 -16.53 20.04 -14.09
C ASP A 151 -15.52 19.81 -15.24
N SER A 152 -15.91 20.19 -16.45
CA SER A 152 -15.02 20.08 -17.63
C SER A 152 -13.71 20.85 -17.45
N SER A 153 -13.72 21.94 -16.73
CA SER A 153 -12.51 22.71 -16.41
C SER A 153 -11.52 21.94 -15.51
N GLU A 154 -12.03 21.06 -14.67
CA GLU A 154 -11.18 20.16 -13.87
C GLU A 154 -10.50 19.12 -14.76
N ILE A 155 -11.26 18.50 -15.68
CA ILE A 155 -10.72 17.59 -16.69
C ILE A 155 -9.64 18.30 -17.52
N ASP A 156 -9.94 19.50 -18.04
CA ASP A 156 -8.99 20.31 -18.81
C ASP A 156 -7.69 20.54 -18.04
N SER A 157 -7.79 20.91 -16.76
CA SER A 157 -6.63 21.15 -15.90
C SER A 157 -5.73 19.91 -15.73
N TYR A 158 -6.34 18.72 -15.62
CA TYR A 158 -5.56 17.47 -15.55
C TYR A 158 -4.87 17.14 -16.87
N VAL A 159 -5.58 17.30 -17.99
CA VAL A 159 -5.05 17.08 -19.33
C VAL A 159 -3.91 18.06 -19.62
N ASP A 160 -4.09 19.35 -19.38
CA ASP A 160 -3.08 20.39 -19.59
C ASP A 160 -1.84 20.15 -18.72
N LYS A 161 -2.03 19.76 -17.46
CA LYS A 161 -0.91 19.40 -16.58
C LYS A 161 -0.13 18.20 -17.10
N MET A 162 -0.80 17.19 -17.66
CA MET A 162 -0.14 16.04 -18.26
C MET A 162 0.61 16.45 -19.55
N LYS A 163 -0.05 17.19 -20.43
CA LYS A 163 0.56 17.73 -21.67
C LYS A 163 1.80 18.57 -21.37
N SER A 164 1.82 19.33 -20.28
CA SER A 164 2.96 20.17 -19.89
C SER A 164 4.24 19.38 -19.56
N ASN A 165 4.16 18.06 -19.38
CA ASN A 165 5.32 17.19 -19.20
C ASN A 165 5.99 16.81 -20.54
N TYR A 166 5.36 17.13 -21.66
CA TYR A 166 5.88 16.87 -23.01
C TYR A 166 6.37 18.17 -23.64
N ASP A 167 7.49 18.08 -24.38
CA ASP A 167 8.13 19.27 -24.98
C ASP A 167 7.33 19.87 -26.16
N SER A 168 6.38 19.12 -26.73
CA SER A 168 5.49 19.58 -27.81
C SER A 168 4.20 18.75 -27.90
N ASP A 169 3.19 19.30 -28.59
CA ASP A 169 1.92 18.60 -28.86
C ASP A 169 2.13 17.32 -29.68
N GLU A 170 3.10 17.30 -30.61
CA GLU A 170 3.41 16.10 -31.39
C GLU A 170 3.92 14.96 -30.50
N LYS A 171 4.76 15.28 -29.49
CA LYS A 171 5.21 14.28 -28.51
C LYS A 171 4.07 13.77 -27.62
N TRP A 172 3.16 14.66 -27.26
CA TRP A 172 1.94 14.27 -26.54
C TRP A 172 1.09 13.32 -27.38
N GLN A 173 0.79 13.67 -28.63
CA GLN A 173 0.00 12.81 -29.54
C GLN A 173 0.69 11.45 -29.77
N SER A 174 2.03 11.46 -29.97
CA SER A 174 2.78 10.21 -30.11
C SER A 174 2.74 9.36 -28.83
N ALA A 175 2.68 9.95 -27.65
CA ALA A 175 2.53 9.21 -26.39
C ALA A 175 1.13 8.57 -26.28
N LEU A 176 0.08 9.30 -26.68
CA LEU A 176 -1.28 8.77 -26.76
C LEU A 176 -1.39 7.61 -27.77
N GLU A 177 -0.81 7.78 -28.97
CA GLU A 177 -0.75 6.71 -29.99
C GLU A 177 -0.02 5.47 -29.48
N GLN A 178 1.10 5.64 -28.77
CA GLN A 178 1.82 4.53 -28.14
C GLN A 178 1.00 3.85 -27.02
N ALA A 179 0.17 4.63 -26.33
CA ALA A 179 -0.79 4.10 -25.36
C ALA A 179 -2.03 3.55 -26.03
N GLY A 180 -2.16 3.71 -27.37
CA GLY A 180 -3.26 3.21 -28.16
C GLY A 180 -4.58 3.94 -27.92
N MET A 181 -4.56 5.21 -27.61
CA MET A 181 -5.75 6.01 -27.30
C MET A 181 -5.71 7.39 -27.97
N THR A 182 -6.87 7.97 -28.13
CA THR A 182 -7.07 9.36 -28.55
C THR A 182 -7.08 10.30 -27.34
N GLU A 183 -6.94 11.60 -27.55
CA GLU A 183 -7.05 12.59 -26.47
C GLU A 183 -8.48 12.60 -25.87
N ASP A 184 -9.52 12.35 -26.67
CA ASP A 184 -10.90 12.27 -26.18
C ASP A 184 -11.13 11.05 -25.28
N GLU A 185 -10.55 9.90 -25.60
CA GLU A 185 -10.57 8.72 -24.73
C GLU A 185 -9.79 8.95 -23.45
N TYR A 186 -8.63 9.61 -23.53
CA TYR A 186 -7.88 10.02 -22.37
C TYR A 186 -8.69 10.94 -21.44
N ARG A 187 -9.39 11.94 -22.00
CA ARG A 187 -10.28 12.83 -21.28
C ARG A 187 -11.41 12.09 -20.58
N SER A 188 -12.02 11.14 -21.28
CA SER A 188 -13.08 10.28 -20.71
C SER A 188 -12.58 9.42 -19.56
N GLU A 189 -11.35 8.95 -19.64
CA GLU A 189 -10.72 8.20 -18.54
C GLU A 189 -10.45 9.10 -17.32
N ILE A 190 -9.97 10.33 -17.53
CA ILE A 190 -9.81 11.32 -16.46
C ILE A 190 -11.16 11.66 -15.82
N GLU A 191 -12.22 11.84 -16.64
CA GLU A 191 -13.56 12.08 -16.12
C GLU A 191 -14.04 10.94 -15.22
N LEU A 192 -13.86 9.67 -15.64
CA LEU A 192 -14.22 8.51 -14.83
C LEU A 192 -13.42 8.45 -13.53
N GLN A 193 -12.11 8.72 -13.58
CA GLN A 193 -11.27 8.74 -12.37
C GLN A 193 -11.71 9.83 -11.39
N LEU A 194 -12.06 11.01 -11.88
CA LEU A 194 -12.59 12.10 -11.06
C LEU A 194 -13.96 11.74 -10.48
N LYS A 195 -14.87 11.18 -11.29
CA LYS A 195 -16.15 10.65 -10.80
C LYS A 195 -15.96 9.60 -9.70
N ALA A 196 -15.05 8.63 -9.90
CA ALA A 196 -14.75 7.61 -8.91
C ALA A 196 -14.23 8.21 -7.61
N LYS A 197 -13.34 9.20 -7.69
CA LYS A 197 -12.79 9.92 -6.54
C LYS A 197 -13.88 10.68 -5.79
N GLU A 198 -14.70 11.46 -6.50
CA GLU A 198 -15.76 12.23 -5.86
C GLU A 198 -16.86 11.34 -5.31
N LEU A 199 -17.20 10.25 -6.02
CA LEU A 199 -18.09 9.21 -5.52
C LEU A 199 -17.54 8.58 -4.23
N TYR A 200 -16.26 8.20 -4.20
CA TYR A 200 -15.58 7.69 -2.99
C TYR A 200 -15.68 8.69 -1.83
N ASN A 201 -15.51 9.98 -2.10
CA ASN A 201 -15.61 11.03 -1.09
C ASN A 201 -17.02 11.16 -0.48
N THR A 202 -18.06 10.62 -1.13
CA THR A 202 -19.42 10.57 -0.55
C THR A 202 -19.57 9.52 0.55
N PHE A 203 -18.64 8.55 0.64
CA PHE A 203 -18.66 7.47 1.63
C PHE A 203 -17.85 7.83 2.87
N THR A 204 -18.19 8.92 3.51
CA THR A 204 -17.53 9.31 4.77
C THR A 204 -17.80 8.25 5.84
N SER A 205 -16.77 7.90 6.62
CA SER A 205 -16.99 7.21 7.87
C SER A 205 -17.52 8.23 8.87
N SER A 206 -18.83 8.23 9.09
CA SER A 206 -19.47 9.11 10.09
C SER A 206 -19.34 8.54 11.51
N GLU A 207 -18.86 7.32 11.64
CA GLU A 207 -18.65 6.67 12.93
C GLU A 207 -17.24 6.96 13.47
N GLU A 208 -17.19 7.44 14.70
CA GLU A 208 -15.94 7.52 15.43
C GLU A 208 -15.40 6.10 15.63
N PRO A 209 -14.07 5.88 15.40
CA PRO A 209 -13.47 4.58 15.66
C PRO A 209 -13.72 4.13 17.10
N SER A 210 -13.93 2.84 17.27
CA SER A 210 -14.15 2.29 18.62
C SER A 210 -12.88 2.46 19.47
N ASN A 211 -13.05 2.61 20.80
CA ASN A 211 -11.91 2.66 21.71
C ASN A 211 -11.05 1.40 21.64
N ASP A 212 -11.63 0.25 21.37
CA ASP A 212 -10.90 -1.01 21.26
C ASP A 212 -10.01 -1.02 20.02
N ASP A 213 -10.51 -0.54 18.86
CA ASP A 213 -9.72 -0.40 17.65
C ASP A 213 -8.60 0.62 17.85
N MET A 214 -8.92 1.78 18.43
CA MET A 214 -7.93 2.81 18.76
C MET A 214 -6.82 2.26 19.67
N LEU A 215 -7.16 1.49 20.70
CA LEU A 215 -6.20 0.87 21.61
C LEU A 215 -5.33 -0.19 20.92
N GLN A 216 -5.91 -0.98 20.02
CA GLN A 216 -5.17 -1.98 19.25
C GLN A 216 -4.09 -1.31 18.38
N TYR A 217 -4.45 -0.23 17.68
CA TYR A 217 -3.49 0.55 16.89
C TYR A 217 -2.47 1.28 17.78
N ALA A 218 -2.92 1.86 18.90
CA ALA A 218 -2.02 2.48 19.88
C ALA A 218 -0.97 1.49 20.40
N GLN A 219 -1.34 0.24 20.63
CA GLN A 219 -0.43 -0.84 21.03
C GLN A 219 0.63 -1.12 19.95
N MET A 220 0.22 -1.11 18.66
CA MET A 220 1.14 -1.29 17.54
C MET A 220 2.11 -0.09 17.42
N TYR A 221 1.59 1.13 17.50
CA TYR A 221 2.40 2.37 17.46
C TYR A 221 3.38 2.41 18.61
N ALA A 222 2.94 2.17 19.84
CA ALA A 222 3.80 2.15 21.01
C ALA A 222 4.93 1.13 20.90
N SER A 223 4.65 -0.05 20.35
CA SER A 223 5.64 -1.10 20.13
C SER A 223 6.65 -0.73 19.03
N ALA A 224 6.17 -0.12 17.93
CA ALA A 224 7.01 0.27 16.80
C ALA A 224 7.89 1.49 17.12
N TYR A 225 7.35 2.43 17.90
CA TYR A 225 7.96 3.74 18.16
C TYR A 225 8.56 3.88 19.56
N ASP A 226 8.69 2.79 20.32
CA ASP A 226 9.41 2.83 21.61
C ASP A 226 10.83 3.37 21.42
N GLY A 227 11.18 4.40 22.20
CA GLY A 227 12.43 5.13 22.07
C GLY A 227 12.48 6.17 20.94
N ALA A 228 11.37 6.45 20.26
CA ALA A 228 11.31 7.52 19.25
C ALA A 228 11.63 8.88 19.88
N LYS A 229 12.33 9.73 19.12
CA LYS A 229 12.72 11.08 19.55
C LYS A 229 12.04 12.13 18.68
N ARG A 230 11.39 13.09 19.33
CA ARG A 230 10.90 14.30 18.68
C ARG A 230 11.99 15.33 18.62
N SER A 231 12.09 16.06 17.53
CA SER A 231 13.15 17.05 17.37
C SER A 231 12.68 18.33 16.70
N SER A 232 13.40 19.39 17.01
CA SER A 232 13.39 20.64 16.26
C SER A 232 14.76 20.90 15.70
N HIS A 233 14.84 21.62 14.56
CA HIS A 233 16.12 22.00 13.99
C HIS A 233 16.15 23.44 13.48
N ILE A 234 17.37 23.93 13.31
CA ILE A 234 17.69 25.17 12.62
C ILE A 234 18.64 24.80 11.47
N LEU A 235 18.25 25.10 10.25
CA LEU A 235 19.04 24.81 9.05
C LEU A 235 19.74 26.09 8.56
N PHE A 236 21.03 26.00 8.28
CA PHE A 236 21.84 27.04 7.68
C PHE A 236 22.40 26.58 6.34
N ASP A 237 22.78 27.52 5.48
CA ASP A 237 23.52 27.22 4.25
C ASP A 237 24.88 26.58 4.59
N SER A 238 25.42 25.75 3.71
CA SER A 238 26.67 24.98 3.96
C SER A 238 27.90 25.86 4.19
N ASP A 239 27.88 27.10 3.73
CA ASP A 239 28.96 28.08 3.86
C ASP A 239 28.74 29.08 5.03
N ASP A 240 27.66 28.97 5.77
CA ASP A 240 27.30 29.88 6.89
C ASP A 240 27.62 29.30 8.27
N GLU A 241 28.74 28.57 8.39
CA GLU A 241 29.16 27.94 9.64
C GLU A 241 29.39 28.95 10.77
N ALA A 242 29.90 30.15 10.45
CA ALA A 242 30.16 31.17 11.44
C ALA A 242 28.87 31.67 12.13
N THR A 243 27.80 31.91 11.36
CA THR A 243 26.49 32.28 11.89
C THR A 243 25.88 31.12 12.66
N ALA A 244 25.96 29.90 12.15
CA ALA A 244 25.47 28.72 12.84
C ALA A 244 26.15 28.56 14.23
N GLN A 245 27.46 28.74 14.29
CA GLN A 245 28.22 28.67 15.57
C GLN A 245 27.86 29.81 16.55
N ASP A 246 27.65 31.02 16.05
CA ASP A 246 27.22 32.16 16.92
C ASP A 246 25.81 31.89 17.49
N VAL A 247 24.87 31.42 16.66
CA VAL A 247 23.51 31.06 17.09
C VAL A 247 23.56 29.92 18.11
N LEU A 248 24.35 28.86 17.85
CA LEU A 248 24.52 27.75 18.79
C LEU A 248 25.05 28.25 20.16
N ASN A 249 26.03 29.15 20.16
CA ASN A 249 26.58 29.73 21.40
C ASN A 249 25.51 30.53 22.18
N LYS A 250 24.69 31.32 21.49
CA LYS A 250 23.59 32.06 22.09
C LYS A 250 22.51 31.19 22.67
N ILE A 251 22.18 30.07 21.97
CA ILE A 251 21.25 29.07 22.47
C ILE A 251 21.80 28.41 23.74
N ASN A 252 23.07 27.97 23.71
CA ASN A 252 23.70 27.29 24.83
C ASN A 252 23.89 28.21 26.07
N SER A 253 24.05 29.51 25.87
CA SER A 253 24.11 30.50 26.94
C SER A 253 22.74 30.92 27.48
N GLY A 254 21.66 30.53 26.82
CA GLY A 254 20.28 30.96 27.13
C GLY A 254 19.97 32.40 26.72
N GLU A 255 20.83 33.04 25.93
CA GLU A 255 20.59 34.36 25.35
C GLU A 255 19.51 34.35 24.26
N LEU A 256 19.39 33.25 23.55
CA LEU A 256 18.42 33.07 22.46
C LEU A 256 17.65 31.77 22.65
N ASP A 257 16.31 31.87 22.63
CA ASP A 257 15.45 30.70 22.64
C ASP A 257 15.57 29.93 21.33
N PHE A 258 15.50 28.59 21.41
CA PHE A 258 15.68 27.74 20.24
C PHE A 258 14.60 27.97 19.16
N ALA A 259 13.32 28.08 19.57
CA ALA A 259 12.22 28.29 18.64
C ALA A 259 12.29 29.67 17.97
N GLU A 260 12.69 30.70 18.73
CA GLU A 260 12.91 32.02 18.15
C GLU A 260 14.14 32.06 17.24
N ALA A 261 15.21 31.31 17.57
CA ALA A 261 16.35 31.13 16.66
C ALA A 261 15.94 30.44 15.35
N ALA A 262 15.09 29.41 15.42
CA ALA A 262 14.57 28.74 14.22
C ALA A 262 13.79 29.70 13.33
N LYS A 263 12.88 30.48 13.89
CA LYS A 263 12.11 31.50 13.13
C LYS A 263 13.01 32.51 12.44
N GLN A 264 14.04 32.96 13.15
CA GLN A 264 14.92 34.04 12.67
C GLN A 264 15.94 33.56 11.66
N TYR A 265 16.57 32.41 11.85
CA TYR A 265 17.75 31.98 11.13
C TYR A 265 17.54 30.77 10.23
N SER A 266 16.52 29.90 10.49
CA SER A 266 16.38 28.67 9.74
C SER A 266 16.04 28.92 8.27
N LYS A 267 16.74 28.22 7.37
CA LYS A 267 16.45 28.14 5.95
C LYS A 267 15.39 27.09 5.62
N ASP A 268 15.03 26.24 6.59
CA ASP A 268 13.92 25.29 6.40
C ASP A 268 12.58 26.00 6.54
N THR A 269 12.00 26.36 5.41
CA THR A 269 10.70 27.04 5.34
C THR A 269 9.54 26.16 5.81
N GLY A 270 9.74 24.83 5.90
CA GLY A 270 8.71 23.88 6.32
C GLY A 270 8.51 23.88 7.84
N SER A 271 9.56 24.13 8.62
CA SER A 271 9.50 24.02 10.08
C SER A 271 9.82 25.32 10.83
N LYS A 272 10.49 26.27 10.20
CA LYS A 272 10.97 27.50 10.92
C LYS A 272 9.89 28.23 11.68
N ASP A 273 8.69 28.40 11.09
CA ASP A 273 7.58 29.15 11.70
C ASP A 273 6.94 28.37 12.88
N ALA A 274 7.12 27.04 12.89
CA ALA A 274 6.77 26.15 14.01
C ALA A 274 7.91 26.00 15.03
N GLY A 275 8.89 26.92 15.06
CA GLY A 275 10.04 26.84 15.96
C GLY A 275 11.03 25.73 15.61
N GLY A 276 11.06 25.31 14.35
CA GLY A 276 11.93 24.26 13.83
C GLY A 276 11.44 22.83 14.07
N ASP A 277 10.21 22.62 14.56
CA ASP A 277 9.66 21.30 14.87
C ASP A 277 9.49 20.44 13.59
N VAL A 278 10.12 19.28 13.57
CA VAL A 278 10.09 18.32 12.46
C VAL A 278 9.50 16.97 12.89
N GLY A 279 8.95 16.88 14.08
CA GLY A 279 8.26 15.71 14.59
C GLY A 279 9.20 14.59 15.05
N TRP A 280 8.69 13.34 15.01
CA TRP A 280 9.34 12.15 15.54
C TRP A 280 10.21 11.45 14.49
N ASP A 281 11.42 10.99 14.90
CA ASP A 281 12.41 10.35 14.03
C ASP A 281 11.93 9.06 13.36
N LYS A 282 11.11 8.28 14.07
CA LYS A 282 10.57 7.01 13.53
C LYS A 282 9.36 7.17 12.61
N THR A 283 8.75 8.35 12.57
CA THR A 283 7.64 8.69 11.67
C THR A 283 8.05 9.61 10.53
N SER A 284 9.29 10.10 10.55
CA SER A 284 9.85 11.03 9.58
C SER A 284 11.10 10.42 8.92
N SER A 285 11.36 10.79 7.68
CA SER A 285 12.58 10.38 6.97
C SER A 285 13.64 11.48 7.10
N PHE A 286 14.58 11.30 8.02
CA PHE A 286 15.74 12.17 8.16
C PHE A 286 16.96 11.60 7.44
N VAL A 287 17.89 12.48 7.05
CA VAL A 287 19.19 12.05 6.55
C VAL A 287 20.02 11.42 7.67
N GLN A 288 20.98 10.56 7.28
CA GLN A 288 21.73 9.74 8.24
C GLN A 288 22.46 10.60 9.29
N GLU A 289 23.09 11.68 8.88
CA GLU A 289 23.84 12.57 9.77
C GLU A 289 22.93 13.21 10.85
N TYR A 290 21.70 13.54 10.45
CA TYR A 290 20.69 14.05 11.38
C TYR A 290 20.26 12.98 12.37
N THR A 291 19.95 11.78 11.88
CA THR A 291 19.51 10.64 12.69
C THR A 291 20.60 10.23 13.68
N ASP A 292 21.85 10.16 13.24
CA ASP A 292 22.99 9.82 14.10
C ASP A 292 23.17 10.84 15.23
N ALA A 293 23.11 12.13 14.90
CA ALA A 293 23.22 13.19 15.89
C ALA A 293 22.05 13.15 16.90
N LEU A 294 20.80 13.03 16.41
CA LEU A 294 19.60 12.95 17.26
C LEU A 294 19.64 11.72 18.17
N SER A 295 20.15 10.59 17.69
CA SER A 295 20.23 9.36 18.47
C SER A 295 21.00 9.51 19.77
N GLY A 296 22.04 10.36 19.79
CA GLY A 296 22.86 10.67 20.96
C GLY A 296 22.23 11.66 21.94
N LEU A 297 21.18 12.38 21.55
CA LEU A 297 20.58 13.43 22.39
C LEU A 297 19.56 12.85 23.36
N GLN A 298 19.54 13.42 24.57
CA GLN A 298 18.43 13.23 25.52
C GLN A 298 17.43 14.38 25.37
N LYS A 299 16.25 14.23 25.98
CA LYS A 299 15.23 15.30 26.02
C LYS A 299 15.84 16.62 26.45
N ASP A 300 15.49 17.69 25.76
CA ASP A 300 15.96 19.07 25.92
C ASP A 300 17.42 19.33 25.54
N GLN A 301 18.17 18.33 25.12
CA GLN A 301 19.55 18.53 24.67
C GLN A 301 19.61 19.10 23.24
N VAL A 302 20.60 19.94 23.01
CA VAL A 302 20.94 20.54 21.71
C VAL A 302 22.25 19.91 21.20
N SER A 303 22.32 19.63 19.93
CA SER A 303 23.51 19.08 19.26
C SER A 303 24.61 20.14 19.10
N GLY A 304 25.81 19.72 18.71
CA GLY A 304 26.74 20.59 18.00
C GLY A 304 26.24 20.90 16.57
N LEU A 305 27.11 21.50 15.77
CA LEU A 305 26.83 21.67 14.34
C LEU A 305 26.88 20.31 13.63
N VAL A 306 25.83 20.00 12.85
CA VAL A 306 25.68 18.75 12.10
C VAL A 306 25.60 19.08 10.61
N THR A 307 26.58 18.63 9.85
CA THR A 307 26.63 18.89 8.39
C THR A 307 25.98 17.74 7.63
N SER A 308 25.10 18.08 6.71
CA SER A 308 24.43 17.15 5.78
C SER A 308 24.46 17.69 4.35
N SER A 309 23.86 16.93 3.42
CA SER A 309 23.65 17.39 2.05
C SER A 309 22.73 18.61 1.92
N TYR A 310 21.96 18.94 2.96
CA TYR A 310 21.04 20.09 3.00
C TYR A 310 21.67 21.35 3.57
N GLY A 311 22.81 21.23 4.25
CA GLY A 311 23.46 22.33 4.93
C GLY A 311 23.90 21.97 6.34
N ILE A 312 23.98 22.98 7.22
CA ILE A 312 24.40 22.84 8.62
C ILE A 312 23.15 22.89 9.52
N HIS A 313 22.98 21.90 10.36
CA HIS A 313 21.87 21.81 11.31
C HIS A 313 22.34 22.05 12.74
N ILE A 314 21.51 22.74 13.53
CA ILE A 314 21.51 22.67 15.00
C ILE A 314 20.23 21.91 15.37
N ILE A 315 20.34 20.79 16.11
CA ILE A 315 19.23 19.89 16.41
C ILE A 315 18.94 19.92 17.89
N LYS A 316 17.69 20.04 18.27
CA LYS A 316 17.23 19.90 19.67
C LYS A 316 16.32 18.68 19.76
N CYS A 317 16.61 17.74 20.66
CA CYS A 317 15.67 16.69 21.04
C CYS A 317 14.62 17.30 21.96
N THR A 318 13.37 17.41 21.50
CA THR A 318 12.29 18.07 22.25
C THR A 318 11.51 17.09 23.10
N ASP A 319 11.44 15.81 22.70
CA ASP A 319 10.83 14.75 23.48
C ASP A 319 11.41 13.37 23.17
N VAL A 320 11.18 12.41 24.07
CA VAL A 320 11.53 10.99 23.91
C VAL A 320 10.34 10.16 24.35
N TYR A 321 9.78 9.40 23.44
CA TYR A 321 8.70 8.49 23.76
C TYR A 321 9.24 7.20 24.36
N ASN A 322 8.79 6.87 25.57
CA ASN A 322 9.09 5.61 26.24
C ASN A 322 7.77 4.87 26.44
N ALA A 323 7.57 3.80 25.68
CA ALA A 323 6.36 3.01 25.76
C ALA A 323 6.19 2.38 27.15
N PRO A 324 4.99 2.37 27.74
CA PRO A 324 4.70 1.63 28.96
C PRO A 324 4.96 0.14 28.76
N LYS A 325 5.61 -0.48 29.75
CA LYS A 325 5.97 -1.90 29.70
C LYS A 325 5.40 -2.65 30.89
N GLU A 326 4.94 -3.86 30.64
CA GLU A 326 4.58 -4.84 31.66
C GLU A 326 5.67 -5.90 31.73
N LYS A 327 6.03 -6.26 32.95
CA LYS A 327 7.04 -7.28 33.19
C LYS A 327 6.37 -8.60 33.55
N ALA A 328 6.66 -9.65 32.77
CA ALA A 328 6.23 -11.00 33.04
C ALA A 328 7.03 -11.66 34.18
N ASP A 329 6.54 -12.77 34.73
CA ASP A 329 7.19 -13.49 35.83
C ASP A 329 8.59 -14.03 35.46
N ASP A 330 8.85 -14.29 34.18
CA ASP A 330 10.15 -14.70 33.65
C ASP A 330 11.12 -13.51 33.45
N GLY A 331 10.71 -12.30 33.80
CA GLY A 331 11.47 -11.10 33.65
C GLY A 331 11.41 -10.43 32.28
N THR A 332 10.66 -10.97 31.32
CA THR A 332 10.47 -10.39 29.99
C THR A 332 9.59 -9.12 30.11
N GLU A 333 10.00 -8.05 29.46
CA GLU A 333 9.25 -6.80 29.37
C GLU A 333 8.55 -6.70 28.01
N THR A 334 7.24 -6.46 28.01
CA THR A 334 6.43 -6.25 26.81
C THR A 334 5.74 -4.91 26.87
N VAL A 335 5.71 -4.20 25.75
CA VAL A 335 4.94 -2.94 25.64
C VAL A 335 3.46 -3.25 25.84
N LYS A 336 2.80 -2.47 26.70
CA LYS A 336 1.38 -2.60 26.97
C LYS A 336 0.70 -1.26 27.12
N ILE A 337 -0.21 -0.99 26.20
CA ILE A 337 -1.07 0.20 26.21
C ILE A 337 -2.43 -0.19 26.76
N THR A 338 -2.88 0.53 27.77
CA THR A 338 -4.18 0.34 28.44
C THR A 338 -5.09 1.54 28.29
N SER A 339 -4.54 2.67 27.81
CA SER A 339 -5.26 3.92 27.63
C SER A 339 -4.57 4.74 26.52
N LEU A 340 -5.34 5.54 25.77
CA LEU A 340 -4.84 6.32 24.65
C LEU A 340 -3.91 7.47 25.07
N ASP A 341 -4.05 8.00 26.27
CA ASP A 341 -3.17 9.04 26.82
C ASP A 341 -1.71 8.58 27.05
N GLN A 342 -1.46 7.28 26.91
CA GLN A 342 -0.12 6.69 26.97
C GLN A 342 0.68 6.83 25.67
N ILE A 343 0.08 7.36 24.60
CA ILE A 343 0.76 7.71 23.36
C ILE A 343 0.57 9.20 23.04
N PRO A 344 1.50 9.83 22.30
CA PRO A 344 1.35 11.21 21.84
C PRO A 344 0.02 11.49 21.17
N SER A 345 -0.58 12.66 21.46
CA SER A 345 -1.89 13.04 20.90
C SER A 345 -1.90 13.10 19.38
N GLU A 346 -0.79 13.48 18.76
CA GLU A 346 -0.65 13.48 17.30
C GLU A 346 -0.71 12.08 16.71
N TRP A 347 -0.24 11.04 17.42
CA TRP A 347 -0.41 9.65 16.99
C TRP A 347 -1.83 9.17 17.17
N GLN A 348 -2.53 9.61 18.23
CA GLN A 348 -3.97 9.31 18.40
C GLN A 348 -4.78 9.86 17.22
N GLU A 349 -4.50 11.10 16.78
CA GLU A 349 -5.17 11.69 15.62
C GLU A 349 -4.83 10.93 14.33
N THR A 350 -3.56 10.60 14.11
CA THR A 350 -3.13 9.79 12.95
C THR A 350 -3.80 8.43 12.92
N ILE A 351 -3.93 7.75 14.08
CA ILE A 351 -4.64 6.48 14.19
C ILE A 351 -6.13 6.66 13.87
N LYS A 352 -6.76 7.69 14.41
CA LYS A 352 -8.15 8.01 14.15
C LYS A 352 -8.41 8.25 12.66
N GLU A 353 -7.62 9.11 12.01
CA GLU A 353 -7.70 9.39 10.58
C GLU A 353 -7.50 8.11 9.74
N SER A 354 -6.54 7.25 10.14
CA SER A 354 -6.29 5.99 9.47
C SER A 354 -7.48 5.03 9.55
N LEU A 355 -8.08 4.89 10.73
CA LEU A 355 -9.26 4.06 10.94
C LEU A 355 -10.50 4.60 10.22
N GLN A 356 -10.70 5.91 10.21
CA GLN A 356 -11.77 6.55 9.44
C GLN A 356 -11.60 6.33 7.94
N SER A 357 -10.37 6.46 7.42
CA SER A 357 -10.08 6.17 6.01
C SER A 357 -10.32 4.70 5.66
N GLN A 358 -9.98 3.77 6.56
CA GLN A 358 -10.29 2.34 6.38
C GLN A 358 -11.80 2.10 6.39
N GLY A 359 -12.55 2.73 7.30
CA GLY A 359 -14.00 2.68 7.34
C GLY A 359 -14.65 3.23 6.07
N GLN A 360 -14.18 4.37 5.56
CA GLN A 360 -14.62 4.93 4.30
C GLN A 360 -14.39 3.97 3.13
N THR A 361 -13.19 3.37 3.07
CA THR A 361 -12.85 2.37 2.05
C THR A 361 -13.77 1.15 2.13
N ALA A 362 -14.01 0.64 3.35
CA ALA A 362 -14.91 -0.49 3.56
C ALA A 362 -16.35 -0.18 3.12
N ASN A 363 -16.86 1.01 3.46
CA ASN A 363 -18.19 1.47 3.06
C ASN A 363 -18.33 1.55 1.54
N TYR A 364 -17.32 2.09 0.86
CA TYR A 364 -17.31 2.16 -0.61
C TYR A 364 -17.23 0.77 -1.25
N GLN A 365 -16.39 -0.14 -0.74
CA GLN A 365 -16.27 -1.51 -1.26
C GLN A 365 -17.56 -2.32 -1.03
N ASN A 366 -18.19 -2.18 0.14
CA ASN A 366 -19.48 -2.80 0.43
C ASN A 366 -20.57 -2.29 -0.51
N TRP A 367 -20.61 -0.98 -0.74
CA TRP A 367 -21.55 -0.38 -1.67
C TRP A 367 -21.34 -0.92 -3.10
N LEU A 368 -20.10 -0.98 -3.61
CA LEU A 368 -19.80 -1.57 -4.94
C LEU A 368 -20.28 -3.02 -5.04
N LYS A 369 -20.03 -3.80 -3.99
CA LYS A 369 -20.47 -5.19 -3.92
C LYS A 369 -21.99 -5.30 -3.96
N GLU A 370 -22.69 -4.55 -3.10
CA GLU A 370 -24.16 -4.53 -3.04
C GLU A 370 -24.77 -4.04 -4.35
N LYS A 371 -24.20 -3.01 -4.97
CA LYS A 371 -24.63 -2.52 -6.29
C LYS A 371 -24.46 -3.57 -7.36
N LYS A 372 -23.34 -4.27 -7.39
CA LYS A 372 -23.10 -5.37 -8.32
C LYS A 372 -24.07 -6.52 -8.11
N GLU A 373 -24.30 -6.95 -6.86
CA GLU A 373 -25.22 -8.03 -6.51
C GLU A 373 -26.70 -7.68 -6.80
N SER A 374 -27.07 -6.40 -6.70
CA SER A 374 -28.43 -5.91 -7.00
C SER A 374 -28.64 -5.52 -8.47
N SER A 375 -27.58 -5.51 -9.28
CA SER A 375 -27.65 -5.16 -10.70
C SER A 375 -28.18 -6.32 -11.54
N ASP A 376 -28.81 -6.01 -12.70
CA ASP A 376 -29.11 -7.01 -13.73
C ASP A 376 -27.84 -7.30 -14.54
N LEU A 377 -26.92 -8.04 -13.91
CA LEU A 377 -25.67 -8.46 -14.53
C LEU A 377 -25.81 -9.86 -15.13
N LYS A 378 -25.55 -9.96 -16.42
CA LYS A 378 -25.47 -11.21 -17.14
C LYS A 378 -24.16 -11.26 -17.92
N ILE A 379 -23.30 -12.24 -17.59
CA ILE A 379 -22.10 -12.57 -18.36
C ILE A 379 -22.42 -13.74 -19.27
N ASN A 380 -22.18 -13.59 -20.57
CA ASN A 380 -22.40 -14.64 -21.55
C ASN A 380 -21.18 -15.57 -21.60
N ASP A 381 -21.42 -16.81 -22.05
CA ASP A 381 -20.35 -17.79 -22.24
C ASP A 381 -19.26 -17.26 -23.17
N MET A 382 -18.01 -17.64 -22.89
CA MET A 382 -16.86 -17.26 -23.72
C MET A 382 -16.98 -17.92 -25.10
N PRO A 383 -16.95 -17.15 -26.21
CA PRO A 383 -16.91 -17.73 -27.54
C PRO A 383 -15.62 -18.51 -27.77
N SER A 384 -15.67 -19.56 -28.59
CA SER A 384 -14.47 -20.28 -29.01
C SER A 384 -13.68 -19.51 -30.06
N GLY A 385 -12.34 -19.67 -30.04
CA GLY A 385 -11.45 -19.14 -31.09
C GLY A 385 -11.10 -17.66 -30.92
N LEU A 386 -11.21 -17.12 -29.73
CA LEU A 386 -10.71 -15.78 -29.41
C LEU A 386 -9.18 -15.74 -29.50
N PRO A 387 -8.58 -14.61 -29.92
CA PRO A 387 -7.13 -14.52 -30.15
C PRO A 387 -6.25 -14.82 -28.93
N TYR A 388 -6.82 -14.74 -27.73
CA TYR A 388 -6.15 -15.01 -26.46
C TYR A 388 -6.53 -16.38 -25.86
N ASP A 389 -7.41 -17.14 -26.55
CA ASP A 389 -7.79 -18.50 -26.15
C ASP A 389 -6.60 -19.44 -26.34
N VAL A 390 -6.27 -20.20 -25.31
CA VAL A 390 -5.14 -21.14 -25.30
C VAL A 390 -5.50 -22.38 -24.52
N ASP A 391 -5.05 -23.55 -25.01
CA ASP A 391 -5.24 -24.82 -24.32
C ASP A 391 -4.36 -24.93 -23.08
N MET A 392 -4.94 -24.66 -21.92
CA MET A 392 -4.24 -24.67 -20.63
C MET A 392 -3.72 -26.04 -20.21
N SER A 393 -4.18 -27.14 -20.83
CA SER A 393 -3.68 -28.49 -20.52
C SER A 393 -2.19 -28.65 -20.83
N LYS A 394 -1.62 -27.83 -21.72
CA LYS A 394 -0.19 -27.80 -22.08
C LYS A 394 0.69 -27.15 -20.99
N TYR A 395 0.11 -26.34 -20.09
CA TYR A 395 0.84 -25.48 -19.16
C TYR A 395 0.57 -25.81 -17.68
N GLN A 396 -0.32 -26.77 -17.40
CA GLN A 396 -0.55 -27.26 -16.04
C GLN A 396 0.60 -28.16 -15.64
N THR A 397 1.37 -27.78 -14.62
CA THR A 397 2.32 -28.68 -13.96
C THR A 397 1.56 -29.73 -13.14
N GLU A 398 2.02 -30.98 -13.13
CA GLU A 398 1.36 -32.14 -12.50
C GLU A 398 1.10 -32.00 -10.98
N ASP A 399 1.50 -30.89 -10.36
CA ASP A 399 1.35 -30.64 -8.92
C ASP A 399 -0.04 -30.07 -8.48
N SER A 400 -0.97 -29.83 -9.42
CA SER A 400 -2.32 -29.36 -9.08
C SER A 400 -3.39 -30.47 -8.96
N ASN A 401 -3.00 -31.75 -9.10
CA ASN A 401 -3.93 -32.87 -9.11
C ASN A 401 -3.97 -33.69 -7.81
N SER A 402 -3.94 -33.02 -6.64
CA SER A 402 -4.17 -33.69 -5.35
C SER A 402 -5.22 -33.02 -4.49
N THR A 403 -6.45 -32.88 -5.02
CA THR A 403 -7.66 -32.74 -4.22
C THR A 403 -8.89 -33.17 -5.01
N ASP A 404 -8.92 -34.45 -5.37
CA ASP A 404 -10.19 -35.11 -5.62
C ASP A 404 -10.12 -36.49 -4.96
N ASN A 405 -10.80 -36.64 -3.86
CA ASN A 405 -11.64 -37.73 -3.40
C ASN A 405 -11.84 -37.71 -1.91
N ALA A 406 -12.90 -37.12 -1.45
CA ALA A 406 -13.66 -37.64 -0.32
C ALA A 406 -15.12 -37.24 -0.49
N ASP A 407 -15.77 -38.04 -1.34
CA ASP A 407 -17.21 -38.28 -1.29
C ASP A 407 -17.56 -38.74 0.13
N THR A 408 -18.32 -37.98 0.89
CA THR A 408 -19.14 -38.48 2.00
C THR A 408 -20.45 -37.72 2.02
N ASN A 409 -21.37 -38.34 1.32
CA ASN A 409 -22.80 -38.30 1.56
C ASN A 409 -23.10 -38.45 3.05
N VAL A 410 -23.67 -37.42 3.72
CA VAL A 410 -24.36 -37.59 5.01
C VAL A 410 -25.71 -36.91 4.90
N SER A 411 -26.68 -37.82 4.77
CA SER A 411 -28.12 -37.61 4.95
C SER A 411 -28.43 -37.15 6.37
N ALA A 412 -29.37 -36.22 6.47
CA ALA A 412 -30.01 -35.80 7.72
C ALA A 412 -30.75 -36.92 8.43
N ALA A 413 -30.61 -36.99 9.77
CA ALA A 413 -31.68 -37.39 10.74
C ALA A 413 -31.21 -37.23 12.18
N ASP A 414 -31.83 -36.33 12.84
CA ASP A 414 -32.67 -36.41 14.05
C ASP A 414 -32.08 -36.90 15.37
N SER A 415 -32.14 -35.97 16.32
CA SER A 415 -32.42 -35.94 17.76
C SER A 415 -32.02 -37.10 18.69
N THR A 416 -31.58 -36.68 19.82
CA THR A 416 -31.94 -36.89 21.25
C THR A 416 -30.82 -37.37 22.17
N ASP A 417 -30.65 -36.60 23.22
CA ASP A 417 -30.41 -36.88 24.65
C ASP A 417 -29.51 -38.04 25.12
N GLY A 418 -28.68 -37.72 26.15
CA GLY A 418 -28.34 -38.67 27.18
C GLY A 418 -26.88 -38.64 27.69
N ASP A 419 -26.65 -37.80 28.65
CA ASP A 419 -26.06 -38.01 29.98
C ASP A 419 -24.95 -39.08 30.23
N ALA A 420 -23.99 -38.63 31.03
CA ALA A 420 -23.24 -39.30 32.10
C ALA A 420 -21.94 -40.08 31.83
N SER A 421 -20.94 -39.51 32.45
CA SER A 421 -20.12 -40.15 33.51
C SER A 421 -18.89 -41.00 33.16
N ALA A 422 -17.82 -40.49 33.70
CA ALA A 422 -16.82 -41.13 34.58
C ALA A 422 -15.71 -42.04 34.02
N SER A 423 -14.54 -41.58 34.33
CA SER A 423 -13.47 -42.23 35.12
C SER A 423 -12.41 -43.09 34.43
N THR A 424 -11.22 -42.70 34.85
CA THR A 424 -10.06 -43.45 35.39
C THR A 424 -9.12 -44.10 34.39
N ASP A 425 -7.88 -43.63 34.47
CA ASP A 425 -6.73 -44.17 35.22
C ASP A 425 -5.68 -44.94 34.39
N GLY A 426 -4.42 -44.77 34.76
CA GLY A 426 -3.31 -45.66 34.51
C GLY A 426 -2.16 -45.07 33.65
N SER A 427 -1.22 -44.37 34.17
CA SER A 427 -0.03 -44.72 34.98
C SER A 427 1.02 -45.55 34.26
N ALA A 428 2.26 -45.13 34.53
CA ALA A 428 3.56 -45.79 34.48
C ALA A 428 4.39 -45.57 33.21
N ASP A 429 5.45 -44.90 33.28
CA ASP A 429 6.73 -45.00 34.04
C ASP A 429 7.83 -45.63 33.17
N ASN A 430 8.96 -45.04 33.13
CA ASN A 430 10.30 -45.46 33.37
C ASN A 430 11.34 -44.83 32.41
N SER A 431 12.10 -43.90 32.89
CA SER A 431 13.42 -43.98 33.53
C SER A 431 14.65 -44.12 32.63
N ALA A 432 15.55 -43.18 32.90
CA ALA A 432 16.98 -43.26 33.07
C ALA A 432 17.83 -43.40 31.80
N SER A 433 18.98 -42.78 31.62
CA SER A 433 20.13 -42.47 32.44
C SER A 433 21.08 -41.59 31.62
N ALA A 434 21.57 -40.49 32.09
CA ALA A 434 22.90 -40.15 32.61
C ALA A 434 24.14 -40.68 31.86
N THR A 435 25.03 -39.74 31.53
CA THR A 435 26.47 -39.58 31.90
C THR A 435 27.07 -38.53 30.98
N ASP A 436 27.50 -37.39 31.48
CA ASP A 436 28.82 -37.05 32.11
C ASP A 436 30.00 -36.94 31.13
N ALA A 437 30.64 -35.82 31.19
CA ALA A 437 32.04 -35.43 31.34
C ALA A 437 32.44 -34.27 30.44
N GLU A 438 32.68 -33.08 31.04
CA GLU A 438 34.00 -32.48 31.32
C GLU A 438 34.95 -32.36 30.09
N GLU A 439 35.67 -31.35 29.83
CA GLU A 439 36.37 -30.25 30.54
C GLU A 439 37.25 -29.51 29.50
N LYS A 440 37.50 -28.22 29.86
CA LYS A 440 38.73 -27.43 29.57
C LYS A 440 38.95 -26.80 28.19
N SER A 441 38.99 -25.51 28.12
CA SER A 441 40.02 -24.56 28.57
C SER A 441 40.85 -23.97 27.43
N SER A 442 40.90 -22.65 27.50
CA SER A 442 41.99 -21.69 27.24
C SER A 442 42.26 -21.20 25.81
N ALA A 443 42.01 -19.94 25.68
CA ALA A 443 42.98 -18.86 25.47
C ALA A 443 43.69 -18.76 24.10
N ASN A 444 43.40 -17.75 23.34
CA ASN A 444 44.27 -16.61 23.08
C ASN A 444 43.46 -15.47 22.49
#